data_4e9c51823fd798b96c2e88cf41b5c4f3
#
_entry.id   4e9c51823fd798b96c2e88cf41b5c4f3
#
_cell.length_a   1.000
_cell.length_b   1.000
_cell.length_c   1.000
_cell.angle_alpha   90.00
_cell.angle_beta   90.00
_cell.angle_gamma   90.00
#
_symmetry.space_group_name_H-M   'P 1'
#
loop_
_entity.id
_entity.type
_entity.pdbx_description
1 polymer ?
#
loop_
_entity_poly.entity_id
_entity_poly.type
_entity_poly.pdbx_seq_one_letter_code
_entity_poly.pdbx_strand_id
1 'polypeptide(L)'
;DALDIGPTPIQVLEPGCGTGNFMAGIPDDVAAHVSGVELDPISARIAAALNPYATILNADLADCTIQQGSFDLAIGNVPYSGDISLDYRTTDGGTSRLPLHDYFIERSVDALRPGGVAMLLTSRYTLDKRSETMRADLARKAELIGVVRLPSSTFARQAGTEAVTDVLVLRRRERTLDRTPDEAWIH
;
A
#
# COMPACT_ATOMS: atom_id res chain seq x y z
N ASP A 1 16.99 -11.87 -0.43
CA ASP A 1 16.73 -12.95 0.51
C ASP A 1 15.22 -13.10 0.59
N ALA A 2 14.73 -14.33 0.47
CA ALA A 2 13.33 -14.65 0.65
C ALA A 2 12.91 -14.19 2.05
N LEU A 3 11.64 -13.74 2.18
CA LEU A 3 11.04 -13.52 3.50
C LEU A 3 11.34 -14.76 4.36
N ASP A 4 11.99 -14.57 5.49
CA ASP A 4 12.15 -15.62 6.50
C ASP A 4 10.77 -15.83 7.10
N ILE A 5 9.99 -16.69 6.43
CA ILE A 5 8.63 -17.06 6.85
C ILE A 5 8.82 -18.08 7.95
N GLY A 6 9.03 -17.56 9.15
CA GLY A 6 9.03 -18.40 10.35
C GLY A 6 7.68 -19.13 10.53
N PRO A 7 7.56 -20.03 11.51
CA PRO A 7 6.35 -20.83 11.73
C PRO A 7 5.09 -20.00 12.12
N THR A 8 5.23 -18.70 12.35
CA THR A 8 4.13 -17.81 12.71
C THR A 8 3.47 -17.24 11.45
N PRO A 9 2.13 -17.30 11.31
CA PRO A 9 1.42 -16.72 10.18
C PRO A 9 1.76 -15.23 10.01
N ILE A 10 2.08 -14.83 8.77
CA ILE A 10 2.33 -13.42 8.46
C ILE A 10 1.02 -12.63 8.49
N GLN A 11 1.08 -11.38 8.95
CA GLN A 11 -0.04 -10.45 8.93
C GLN A 11 -0.01 -9.65 7.62
N VAL A 12 -1.05 -9.81 6.80
CA VAL A 12 -1.15 -9.17 5.48
C VAL A 12 -2.29 -8.17 5.47
N LEU A 13 -2.02 -6.96 4.99
CA LEU A 13 -3.02 -5.91 4.76
C LEU A 13 -3.18 -5.66 3.25
N GLU A 14 -4.43 -5.63 2.76
CA GLU A 14 -4.78 -5.11 1.44
C GLU A 14 -5.74 -3.91 1.60
N PRO A 15 -5.21 -2.68 1.63
CA PRO A 15 -6.05 -1.48 1.71
C PRO A 15 -6.67 -1.19 0.34
N GLY A 16 -8.00 -1.08 0.26
CA GLY A 16 -8.72 -0.97 -1.01
C GLY A 16 -8.70 -2.27 -1.80
N CYS A 17 -9.14 -3.36 -1.16
CA CYS A 17 -8.96 -4.71 -1.73
C CYS A 17 -9.85 -5.01 -2.94
N GLY A 18 -10.84 -4.16 -3.26
CA GLY A 18 -11.78 -4.45 -4.33
C GLY A 18 -12.46 -5.79 -4.15
N THR A 19 -12.37 -6.66 -5.16
CA THR A 19 -12.88 -8.03 -5.11
C THR A 19 -11.90 -9.07 -4.56
N GLY A 20 -10.74 -8.63 -4.03
CA GLY A 20 -9.77 -9.51 -3.35
C GLY A 20 -8.78 -10.23 -4.27
N ASN A 21 -8.46 -9.66 -5.43
CA ASN A 21 -7.62 -10.31 -6.43
C ASN A 21 -6.16 -10.53 -5.95
N PHE A 22 -5.60 -9.63 -5.15
CA PHE A 22 -4.25 -9.80 -4.61
C PHE A 22 -4.21 -10.86 -3.51
N MET A 23 -5.26 -10.93 -2.67
CA MET A 23 -5.41 -11.98 -1.66
C MET A 23 -5.41 -13.37 -2.29
N ALA A 24 -6.16 -13.53 -3.40
CA ALA A 24 -6.21 -14.80 -4.14
C ALA A 24 -4.85 -15.22 -4.76
N GLY A 25 -3.90 -14.30 -4.84
CA GLY A 25 -2.53 -14.56 -5.31
C GLY A 25 -1.57 -15.04 -4.23
N ILE A 26 -1.98 -15.06 -2.96
CA ILE A 26 -1.13 -15.57 -1.87
C ILE A 26 -1.05 -17.10 -2.00
N PRO A 27 0.16 -17.68 -2.08
CA PRO A 27 0.32 -19.12 -2.21
C PRO A 27 -0.26 -19.90 -1.01
N ASP A 28 -0.87 -21.04 -1.28
CA ASP A 28 -1.53 -21.87 -0.25
C ASP A 28 -0.57 -22.41 0.84
N ASP A 29 0.73 -22.49 0.53
CA ASP A 29 1.77 -22.90 1.45
C ASP A 29 2.28 -21.77 2.36
N VAL A 30 1.81 -20.54 2.13
CA VAL A 30 2.12 -19.38 2.98
C VAL A 30 1.08 -19.25 4.08
N ALA A 31 1.46 -19.50 5.31
CA ALA A 31 0.59 -19.23 6.46
C ALA A 31 0.41 -17.73 6.63
N ALA A 32 -0.80 -17.21 6.38
CA ALA A 32 -1.10 -15.78 6.43
C ALA A 32 -2.45 -15.51 7.11
N HIS A 33 -2.50 -14.44 7.91
CA HIS A 33 -3.73 -13.78 8.32
C HIS A 33 -3.93 -12.54 7.44
N VAL A 34 -4.95 -12.56 6.60
CA VAL A 34 -5.19 -11.52 5.60
C VAL A 34 -6.34 -10.62 6.04
N SER A 35 -6.09 -9.31 6.03
CA SER A 35 -7.09 -8.28 6.31
C SER A 35 -7.24 -7.38 5.10
N GLY A 36 -8.48 -7.17 4.64
CA GLY A 36 -8.82 -6.27 3.55
C GLY A 36 -9.75 -5.16 4.00
N VAL A 37 -9.59 -3.97 3.44
CA VAL A 37 -10.52 -2.85 3.60
C VAL A 37 -11.07 -2.49 2.23
N GLU A 38 -12.39 -2.36 2.10
CA GLU A 38 -13.04 -1.99 0.84
C GLU A 38 -14.25 -1.08 1.10
N LEU A 39 -14.30 0.03 0.37
CA LEU A 39 -15.35 1.03 0.51
C LEU A 39 -16.67 0.57 -0.12
N ASP A 40 -16.60 -0.02 -1.34
CA ASP A 40 -17.79 -0.48 -2.03
C ASP A 40 -18.35 -1.76 -1.42
N PRO A 41 -19.62 -1.74 -0.92
CA PRO A 41 -20.19 -2.90 -0.23
C PRO A 41 -20.39 -4.12 -1.13
N ILE A 42 -20.53 -3.94 -2.44
CA ILE A 42 -20.67 -5.06 -3.38
C ILE A 42 -19.31 -5.74 -3.54
N SER A 43 -18.26 -4.98 -3.81
CA SER A 43 -16.89 -5.46 -3.92
C SER A 43 -16.43 -6.16 -2.64
N ALA A 44 -16.70 -5.56 -1.48
CA ALA A 44 -16.35 -6.15 -0.17
C ALA A 44 -17.03 -7.51 0.04
N ARG A 45 -18.31 -7.66 -0.34
CA ARG A 45 -19.03 -8.94 -0.25
C ARG A 45 -18.47 -9.99 -1.21
N ILE A 46 -18.06 -9.57 -2.42
CA ILE A 46 -17.40 -10.45 -3.38
C ILE A 46 -16.06 -10.91 -2.83
N ALA A 47 -15.25 -9.99 -2.32
CA ALA A 47 -13.96 -10.30 -1.70
C ALA A 47 -14.09 -11.33 -0.58
N ALA A 48 -15.04 -11.12 0.34
CA ALA A 48 -15.31 -12.04 1.45
C ALA A 48 -15.77 -13.43 0.97
N ALA A 49 -16.57 -13.49 -0.08
CA ALA A 49 -17.05 -14.75 -0.65
C ALA A 49 -15.95 -15.54 -1.37
N LEU A 50 -15.05 -14.84 -2.07
CA LEU A 50 -13.93 -15.45 -2.80
C LEU A 50 -12.75 -15.82 -1.89
N ASN A 51 -12.59 -15.11 -0.76
CA ASN A 51 -11.47 -15.29 0.17
C ASN A 51 -11.99 -15.55 1.59
N PRO A 52 -12.60 -16.71 1.86
CA PRO A 52 -13.27 -17.00 3.15
C PRO A 52 -12.31 -17.08 4.34
N TYR A 53 -11.01 -17.13 4.09
CA TYR A 53 -9.93 -17.09 5.09
C TYR A 53 -9.52 -15.66 5.48
N ALA A 54 -9.94 -14.66 4.70
CA ALA A 54 -9.60 -13.27 4.93
C ALA A 54 -10.66 -12.54 5.78
N THR A 55 -10.22 -11.58 6.56
CA THR A 55 -11.10 -10.63 7.27
C THR A 55 -11.32 -9.41 6.38
N ILE A 56 -12.53 -9.22 5.86
CA ILE A 56 -12.87 -8.08 5.01
C ILE A 56 -13.70 -7.07 5.80
N LEU A 57 -13.21 -5.85 5.89
CA LEU A 57 -13.91 -4.72 6.49
C LEU A 57 -14.49 -3.84 5.38
N ASN A 58 -15.83 -3.72 5.34
CA ASN A 58 -16.48 -2.76 4.45
C ASN A 58 -16.53 -1.38 5.12
N ALA A 59 -15.59 -0.53 4.80
CA ALA A 59 -15.43 0.81 5.37
C ALA A 59 -14.56 1.70 4.50
N ASP A 60 -14.60 3.03 4.75
CA ASP A 60 -13.58 3.95 4.27
C ASP A 60 -12.27 3.72 5.04
N LEU A 61 -11.15 3.64 4.31
CA LEU A 61 -9.81 3.49 4.92
C LEU A 61 -9.49 4.64 5.88
N ALA A 62 -10.03 5.83 5.61
CA ALA A 62 -9.84 7.00 6.46
C ALA A 62 -10.50 6.84 7.83
N ASP A 63 -11.62 6.12 7.90
CA ASP A 63 -12.37 5.86 9.13
C ASP A 63 -11.90 4.61 9.87
N CYS A 64 -11.03 3.80 9.24
CA CYS A 64 -10.52 2.58 9.84
C CYS A 64 -9.44 2.84 10.87
N THR A 65 -9.58 2.23 12.04
CA THR A 65 -8.49 2.09 13.00
C THR A 65 -7.60 0.92 12.60
N ILE A 66 -6.57 1.20 11.82
CA ILE A 66 -5.52 0.22 11.51
C ILE A 66 -4.43 0.36 12.56
N GLN A 67 -4.15 -0.72 13.27
CA GLN A 67 -3.09 -0.72 14.27
C GLN A 67 -1.74 -0.54 13.57
N GLN A 68 -1.04 0.54 13.92
CA GLN A 68 0.29 0.82 13.38
C GLN A 68 1.30 -0.25 13.83
N GLY A 69 2.19 -0.62 12.93
CA GLY A 69 3.28 -1.54 13.24
C GLY A 69 2.86 -3.00 13.46
N SER A 70 1.68 -3.41 12.96
CA SER A 70 1.15 -4.76 13.19
C SER A 70 1.20 -5.70 12.00
N PHE A 71 1.48 -5.20 10.80
CA PHE A 71 1.51 -6.00 9.58
C PHE A 71 2.93 -6.29 9.09
N ASP A 72 3.12 -7.49 8.56
CA ASP A 72 4.37 -7.93 7.91
C ASP A 72 4.43 -7.47 6.46
N LEU A 73 3.27 -7.49 5.80
CA LEU A 73 3.11 -7.20 4.39
C LEU A 73 1.89 -6.31 4.15
N ALA A 74 2.05 -5.27 3.34
CA ALA A 74 0.94 -4.55 2.72
C ALA A 74 1.02 -4.74 1.20
N ILE A 75 -0.07 -5.24 0.59
CA ILE A 75 -0.14 -5.47 -0.86
C ILE A 75 -1.39 -4.81 -1.41
N GLY A 76 -1.37 -4.43 -2.68
CA GLY A 76 -2.59 -3.97 -3.35
C GLY A 76 -2.35 -3.05 -4.52
N ASN A 77 -3.44 -2.75 -5.20
CA ASN A 77 -3.52 -1.72 -6.21
C ASN A 77 -4.18 -0.49 -5.57
N VAL A 78 -3.39 0.55 -5.29
CA VAL A 78 -3.94 1.76 -4.66
C VAL A 78 -4.86 2.50 -5.62
N PRO A 79 -5.98 3.05 -5.14
CA PRO A 79 -6.95 3.73 -5.99
C PRO A 79 -6.37 5.01 -6.60
N TYR A 80 -6.72 5.26 -7.87
CA TYR A 80 -6.31 6.47 -8.59
C TYR A 80 -7.51 7.42 -8.70
N SER A 81 -7.50 8.51 -7.93
CA SER A 81 -8.44 9.60 -8.12
C SER A 81 -7.69 10.92 -7.97
N GLY A 82 -7.67 11.72 -9.04
CA GLY A 82 -7.00 13.03 -9.03
C GLY A 82 -7.74 14.09 -8.20
N ASP A 83 -9.03 13.89 -7.95
CA ASP A 83 -9.89 14.91 -7.33
C ASP A 83 -10.12 14.69 -5.83
N ILE A 84 -9.74 13.53 -5.30
CA ILE A 84 -9.90 13.19 -3.89
C ILE A 84 -8.58 13.37 -3.15
N SER A 85 -8.62 14.13 -2.05
CA SER A 85 -7.49 14.29 -1.14
C SER A 85 -7.96 14.10 0.29
N LEU A 86 -7.15 13.44 1.11
CA LEU A 86 -7.44 13.11 2.50
C LEU A 86 -6.41 13.72 3.45
N ASP A 87 -6.84 14.06 4.65
CA ASP A 87 -5.94 14.55 5.68
C ASP A 87 -5.11 13.39 6.25
N TYR A 88 -3.81 13.63 6.34
CA TYR A 88 -2.85 12.67 6.82
C TYR A 88 -1.90 13.32 7.83
N ARG A 89 -1.59 12.61 8.92
CA ARG A 89 -0.66 13.07 9.94
C ARG A 89 0.77 12.73 9.54
N THR A 90 1.57 13.77 9.30
CA THR A 90 2.96 13.64 8.88
C THR A 90 3.90 13.25 10.03
N THR A 91 5.11 12.79 9.70
CA THR A 91 6.10 12.32 10.69
C THR A 91 6.58 13.39 11.65
N ASP A 92 6.51 14.67 11.28
CA ASP A 92 6.82 15.83 12.12
C ASP A 92 5.67 16.25 13.04
N GLY A 93 4.54 15.51 12.99
CA GLY A 93 3.36 15.77 13.81
C GLY A 93 2.38 16.79 13.21
N GLY A 94 2.67 17.32 12.02
CA GLY A 94 1.78 18.18 11.26
C GLY A 94 0.63 17.41 10.60
N THR A 95 -0.16 18.12 9.81
CA THR A 95 -1.18 17.54 8.93
C THR A 95 -0.93 17.98 7.49
N SER A 96 -0.94 17.03 6.57
CA SER A 96 -0.84 17.27 5.13
C SER A 96 -2.07 16.73 4.44
N ARG A 97 -2.49 17.40 3.36
CA ARG A 97 -3.59 16.92 2.52
C ARG A 97 -2.99 16.17 1.34
N LEU A 98 -3.17 14.85 1.35
CA LEU A 98 -2.59 13.96 0.35
C LEU A 98 -3.62 13.55 -0.71
N PRO A 99 -3.24 13.48 -2.00
CA PRO A 99 -4.01 12.77 -3.01
C PRO A 99 -4.30 11.34 -2.55
N LEU A 100 -5.41 10.78 -3.03
CA LEU A 100 -5.90 9.48 -2.57
C LEU A 100 -4.84 8.37 -2.64
N HIS A 101 -4.12 8.25 -3.75
CA HIS A 101 -3.07 7.24 -3.91
C HIS A 101 -1.91 7.43 -2.91
N ASP A 102 -1.48 8.67 -2.67
CA ASP A 102 -0.44 8.97 -1.68
C ASP A 102 -0.90 8.62 -0.26
N TYR A 103 -2.15 8.94 0.07
CA TYR A 103 -2.75 8.59 1.35
C TYR A 103 -2.73 7.07 1.59
N PHE A 104 -3.12 6.28 0.58
CA PHE A 104 -3.10 4.82 0.69
C PHE A 104 -1.69 4.26 0.86
N ILE A 105 -0.69 4.82 0.18
CA ILE A 105 0.72 4.42 0.34
C ILE A 105 1.20 4.71 1.77
N GLU A 106 0.96 5.92 2.26
CA GLU A 106 1.36 6.33 3.61
C GLU A 106 0.69 5.46 4.69
N ARG A 107 -0.61 5.22 4.57
CA ARG A 107 -1.36 4.35 5.49
C ARG A 107 -0.87 2.91 5.46
N SER A 108 -0.51 2.39 4.29
CA SER A 108 0.07 1.05 4.14
C SER A 108 1.40 0.94 4.87
N VAL A 109 2.29 1.92 4.70
CA VAL A 109 3.60 1.93 5.36
C VAL A 109 3.47 2.11 6.87
N ASP A 110 2.52 2.94 7.36
CA ASP A 110 2.29 3.11 8.80
C ASP A 110 1.77 1.83 9.48
N ALA A 111 1.01 1.01 8.75
CA ALA A 111 0.51 -0.27 9.24
C ALA A 111 1.63 -1.32 9.42
N LEU A 112 2.74 -1.20 8.68
CA LEU A 112 3.83 -2.15 8.72
C LEU A 112 4.63 -2.08 10.02
N ARG A 113 4.99 -3.24 10.55
CA ARG A 113 6.02 -3.35 11.59
C ARG A 113 7.41 -2.95 11.06
N PRO A 114 8.37 -2.64 11.92
CA PRO A 114 9.76 -2.48 11.50
C PRO A 114 10.23 -3.69 10.68
N GLY A 115 10.88 -3.44 9.53
CA GLY A 115 11.28 -4.47 8.57
C GLY A 115 10.18 -5.03 7.68
N GLY A 116 8.90 -4.73 7.94
CA GLY A 116 7.77 -5.11 7.09
C GLY A 116 7.83 -4.46 5.71
N VAL A 117 7.17 -5.09 4.72
CA VAL A 117 7.27 -4.71 3.31
C VAL A 117 5.91 -4.26 2.76
N ALA A 118 5.88 -3.18 2.01
CA ALA A 118 4.76 -2.81 1.15
C ALA A 118 5.12 -3.11 -0.31
N MET A 119 4.23 -3.80 -1.03
CA MET A 119 4.29 -4.00 -2.48
C MET A 119 3.01 -3.44 -3.09
N LEU A 120 3.09 -2.25 -3.63
CA LEU A 120 1.92 -1.47 -4.06
C LEU A 120 2.00 -1.12 -5.54
N LEU A 121 0.94 -1.43 -6.27
CA LEU A 121 0.74 -0.93 -7.62
C LEU A 121 0.14 0.48 -7.52
N THR A 122 0.78 1.45 -8.13
CA THR A 122 0.39 2.86 -8.09
C THR A 122 0.55 3.54 -9.44
N SER A 123 0.03 4.75 -9.56
CA SER A 123 0.27 5.61 -10.71
C SER A 123 1.73 6.05 -10.77
N ARG A 124 2.29 6.19 -11.99
CA ARG A 124 3.61 6.79 -12.20
C ARG A 124 3.79 8.14 -11.49
N TYR A 125 2.70 8.88 -11.28
CA TYR A 125 2.75 10.18 -10.62
C TYR A 125 3.22 10.14 -9.17
N THR A 126 3.24 8.99 -8.52
CA THR A 126 3.86 8.85 -7.19
C THR A 126 5.34 9.22 -7.23
N LEU A 127 6.06 8.80 -8.25
CA LEU A 127 7.49 9.09 -8.42
C LEU A 127 7.76 10.30 -9.34
N ASP A 128 6.94 10.51 -10.38
CA ASP A 128 7.20 11.51 -11.44
C ASP A 128 6.67 12.92 -11.08
N LYS A 129 5.89 13.08 -10.00
CA LYS A 129 5.37 14.42 -9.64
C LYS A 129 6.49 15.34 -9.15
N ARG A 130 6.38 16.64 -9.46
CA ARG A 130 7.37 17.65 -9.06
C ARG A 130 7.45 17.88 -7.56
N SER A 131 6.34 17.72 -6.84
CA SER A 131 6.34 17.88 -5.39
C SER A 131 7.01 16.68 -4.74
N GLU A 132 8.04 16.93 -3.96
CA GLU A 132 8.82 15.93 -3.23
C GLU A 132 8.27 15.65 -1.82
N THR A 133 7.34 16.48 -1.34
CA THR A 133 6.91 16.50 0.07
C THR A 133 6.48 15.12 0.59
N MET A 134 5.64 14.40 -0.16
CA MET A 134 5.21 13.06 0.25
C MET A 134 6.36 12.06 0.20
N ARG A 135 7.18 12.08 -0.88
CA ARG A 135 8.33 11.19 -0.98
C ARG A 135 9.34 11.43 0.13
N ALA A 136 9.57 12.69 0.49
CA ALA A 136 10.44 13.07 1.58
C ALA A 136 9.93 12.58 2.95
N ASP A 137 8.63 12.66 3.24
CA ASP A 137 8.04 12.13 4.46
C ASP A 137 8.08 10.60 4.48
N LEU A 138 7.69 9.97 3.37
CA LEU A 138 7.72 8.52 3.20
C LEU A 138 9.14 7.93 3.37
N ALA A 139 10.17 8.61 2.82
CA ALA A 139 11.57 8.19 2.93
C ALA A 139 12.10 8.20 4.37
N ARG A 140 11.54 9.02 5.24
CA ARG A 140 11.88 8.99 6.68
C ARG A 140 11.38 7.70 7.36
N LYS A 141 10.30 7.11 6.86
CA LYS A 141 9.64 5.91 7.41
C LYS A 141 10.04 4.62 6.72
N ALA A 142 10.33 4.67 5.44
CA ALA A 142 10.59 3.49 4.62
C ALA A 142 11.74 3.71 3.64
N GLU A 143 12.35 2.60 3.23
CA GLU A 143 13.32 2.53 2.14
C GLU A 143 12.61 2.07 0.88
N LEU A 144 12.87 2.72 -0.25
CA LEU A 144 12.45 2.21 -1.56
C LEU A 144 13.46 1.15 -1.99
N ILE A 145 13.10 -0.13 -1.87
CA ILE A 145 14.01 -1.25 -2.20
C ILE A 145 13.84 -1.76 -3.63
N GLY A 146 12.78 -1.34 -4.31
CA GLY A 146 12.59 -1.67 -5.72
C GLY A 146 11.43 -0.92 -6.36
N VAL A 147 11.57 -0.71 -7.67
CA VAL A 147 10.50 -0.15 -8.53
C VAL A 147 10.48 -0.91 -9.84
N VAL A 148 9.29 -1.27 -10.30
CA VAL A 148 9.08 -1.79 -11.65
C VAL A 148 8.04 -0.93 -12.35
N ARG A 149 8.46 -0.19 -13.38
CA ARG A 149 7.54 0.56 -14.23
C ARG A 149 6.93 -0.35 -15.28
N LEU A 150 5.61 -0.46 -15.28
CA LEU A 150 4.86 -1.28 -16.20
C LEU A 150 4.47 -0.49 -17.45
N PRO A 151 4.54 -1.11 -18.65
CA PRO A 151 4.08 -0.48 -19.89
C PRO A 151 2.61 -0.04 -19.80
N SER A 152 2.26 1.05 -20.50
CA SER A 152 0.87 1.56 -20.55
C SER A 152 -0.14 0.52 -21.04
N SER A 153 0.29 -0.44 -21.87
CA SER A 153 -0.54 -1.53 -22.39
C SER A 153 -0.84 -2.66 -21.40
N THR A 154 -0.18 -2.67 -20.23
CA THR A 154 -0.29 -3.78 -19.26
C THR A 154 -1.73 -4.07 -18.87
N PHE A 155 -2.54 -3.04 -18.64
CA PHE A 155 -3.93 -3.17 -18.20
C PHE A 155 -4.96 -2.87 -19.30
N ALA A 156 -4.53 -2.64 -20.55
CA ALA A 156 -5.43 -2.28 -21.65
C ALA A 156 -6.55 -3.31 -21.88
N ARG A 157 -6.23 -4.62 -21.78
CA ARG A 157 -7.21 -5.69 -21.99
C ARG A 157 -8.08 -5.98 -20.75
N GLN A 158 -7.57 -5.76 -19.54
CA GLN A 158 -8.24 -6.15 -18.29
C GLN A 158 -9.05 -5.00 -17.68
N ALA A 159 -8.57 -3.77 -17.80
CA ALA A 159 -9.19 -2.59 -17.20
C ALA A 159 -9.58 -1.50 -18.22
N GLY A 160 -9.33 -1.70 -19.52
CA GLY A 160 -9.66 -0.73 -20.57
C GLY A 160 -8.90 0.60 -20.42
N THR A 161 -7.78 0.62 -19.71
CA THR A 161 -6.97 1.82 -19.46
C THR A 161 -5.54 1.64 -19.97
N GLU A 162 -4.97 2.71 -20.50
CA GLU A 162 -3.56 2.81 -20.94
C GLU A 162 -2.73 3.63 -19.94
N ALA A 163 -2.91 3.41 -18.66
CA ALA A 163 -2.14 4.11 -17.64
C ALA A 163 -0.76 3.47 -17.43
N VAL A 164 0.27 4.31 -17.36
CA VAL A 164 1.60 3.89 -16.88
C VAL A 164 1.53 3.78 -15.37
N THR A 165 1.89 2.61 -14.86
CA THR A 165 1.84 2.30 -13.44
C THR A 165 3.20 1.82 -12.94
N ASP A 166 3.45 2.02 -11.66
CA ASP A 166 4.65 1.56 -10.97
C ASP A 166 4.28 0.55 -9.89
N VAL A 167 5.04 -0.54 -9.82
CA VAL A 167 5.05 -1.40 -8.62
C VAL A 167 6.15 -0.88 -7.71
N LEU A 168 5.75 -0.35 -6.56
CA LEU A 168 6.68 0.10 -5.52
C LEU A 168 6.90 -0.99 -4.51
N VAL A 169 8.15 -1.25 -4.17
CA VAL A 169 8.52 -2.14 -3.07
C VAL A 169 9.23 -1.30 -2.00
N LEU A 170 8.55 -1.10 -0.88
CA LEU A 170 9.00 -0.28 0.24
C LEU A 170 9.22 -1.18 1.46
N ARG A 171 10.31 -0.95 2.20
CA ARG A 171 10.56 -1.62 3.47
C ARG A 171 10.49 -0.62 4.62
N ARG A 172 9.65 -0.89 5.60
CA ARG A 172 9.54 -0.07 6.81
C ARG A 172 10.88 -0.06 7.55
N ARG A 173 11.40 1.15 7.86
CA ARG A 173 12.63 1.31 8.66
C ARG A 173 12.40 0.85 10.10
N GLU A 174 13.47 0.43 10.76
CA GLU A 174 13.44 0.07 12.19
C GLU A 174 12.96 1.23 13.06
N ARG A 175 13.27 2.45 12.63
CA ARG A 175 12.80 3.70 13.25
C ARG A 175 12.59 4.78 12.19
N THR A 176 11.67 5.67 12.46
CA THR A 176 11.49 6.88 11.62
C THR A 176 12.71 7.78 11.80
N LEU A 177 13.24 8.28 10.68
CA LEU A 177 14.40 9.17 10.69
C LEU A 177 13.99 10.60 11.11
N ASP A 178 14.84 11.28 11.85
CA ASP A 178 14.63 12.68 12.26
C ASP A 178 14.68 13.64 11.06
N ARG A 179 15.45 13.29 10.03
CA ARG A 179 15.60 14.07 8.80
C ARG A 179 15.35 13.21 7.58
N THR A 180 14.91 13.83 6.50
CA THR A 180 14.78 13.19 5.18
C THR A 180 16.17 12.73 4.72
N PRO A 181 16.34 11.46 4.33
CA PRO A 181 17.59 10.97 3.79
C PRO A 181 17.82 11.54 2.38
N ASP A 182 19.07 11.59 1.95
CA ASP A 182 19.43 11.94 0.56
C ASP A 182 19.37 10.68 -0.30
N GLU A 183 18.19 10.41 -0.84
CA GLU A 183 17.91 9.25 -1.69
C GLU A 183 17.36 9.71 -3.05
N ALA A 184 17.92 9.20 -4.15
CA ALA A 184 17.64 9.67 -5.52
C ALA A 184 16.15 9.61 -5.94
N TRP A 185 15.35 8.73 -5.36
CA TRP A 185 13.93 8.60 -5.70
C TRP A 185 13.05 9.71 -5.10
N ILE A 186 13.59 10.52 -4.20
CA ILE A 186 12.89 11.64 -3.58
C ILE A 186 12.80 12.83 -4.55
N HIS A 187 13.85 13.02 -5.38
CA HIS A 187 14.06 14.16 -6.29
C HIS A 187 13.55 14.01 -7.70
#